data_e0c388d8bfb23d70c6cca72ad7b052f0
#
_entry.id   e0c388d8bfb23d70c6cca72ad7b052f0
#
_cell.length_a   1.000
_cell.length_b   1.000
_cell.length_c   1.000
_cell.angle_alpha   90.00
_cell.angle_beta   90.00
_cell.angle_gamma   90.00
#
_symmetry.space_group_name_H-M   'P 1'
#
loop_
_entity.id
_entity.type
_entity.pdbx_description
1 polymer ?
#
loop_
_entity_poly.entity_id
_entity_poly.type
_entity_poly.pdbx_seq_one_letter_code
_entity_poly.pdbx_strand_id
1 'polypeptide(L)'
;FAPDHIRYNKMLPNVMFTGLSLFDEAVKVGQSYGGRVLIEKELNDVENVEFDYKQNIFSVSFASDNYNLPEKTQYMYKLEGFNNDWLTLPLGVHNVTFTNLAPGKYVLRVKAINSDGYVGIKEATLGIVVNPPFWMSWWAYLLYAAGLVVVLFLARYRMLKREREKFHLQQIENEVAKNEEINNMKFRFFTNVSHELRTPLTLIISPLEGMLKETTDELQSTRLQLMYRN
;
A
#
# COMPACT_ATOMS: atom_id res chain seq x y z
N PHE A 1 21.57 67.72 -26.87
CA PHE A 1 21.06 66.30 -26.95
C PHE A 1 19.96 66.32 -27.99
N ALA A 2 20.19 65.70 -29.16
CA ALA A 2 19.19 65.57 -30.23
C ALA A 2 18.62 64.16 -30.14
N PRO A 3 17.37 63.95 -29.67
CA PRO A 3 16.76 62.64 -29.49
C PRO A 3 16.49 61.92 -30.82
N ASP A 4 16.60 62.58 -31.97
CA ASP A 4 16.29 62.04 -33.29
C ASP A 4 17.33 61.06 -33.87
N HIS A 5 18.45 60.82 -33.14
CA HIS A 5 19.50 59.89 -33.56
C HIS A 5 19.55 58.57 -32.80
N ILE A 6 18.54 58.24 -31.99
CA ILE A 6 18.46 56.96 -31.34
C ILE A 6 18.08 55.89 -32.38
N ARG A 7 19.06 55.09 -32.80
CA ARG A 7 18.82 53.95 -33.69
C ARG A 7 18.41 52.76 -32.84
N TYR A 8 17.14 52.37 -32.91
CA TYR A 8 16.65 51.15 -32.29
C TYR A 8 17.22 49.94 -33.04
N ASN A 9 17.71 48.95 -32.29
CA ASN A 9 18.09 47.67 -32.85
C ASN A 9 16.85 46.84 -33.14
N LYS A 10 16.42 46.85 -34.41
CA LYS A 10 15.26 46.06 -34.87
C LYS A 10 15.61 44.59 -35.17
N MET A 11 16.86 44.16 -34.93
CA MET A 11 17.28 42.79 -35.18
C MET A 11 16.59 41.87 -34.19
N LEU A 12 15.88 40.87 -34.70
CA LEU A 12 15.17 39.88 -33.92
C LEU A 12 16.13 38.80 -33.45
N PRO A 13 16.32 38.63 -32.13
CA PRO A 13 17.29 37.69 -31.60
C PRO A 13 16.82 36.26 -31.77
N ASN A 14 17.69 35.31 -32.18
CA ASN A 14 17.46 33.91 -32.11
C ASN A 14 18.11 33.35 -30.84
N VAL A 15 17.53 32.25 -30.31
CA VAL A 15 18.04 31.52 -29.12
C VAL A 15 18.57 30.19 -29.53
N MET A 16 19.67 29.77 -28.91
CA MET A 16 20.22 28.42 -29.02
C MET A 16 20.55 27.90 -27.61
N PHE A 17 20.42 26.60 -27.41
CA PHE A 17 20.85 25.97 -26.17
C PHE A 17 22.36 25.80 -26.18
N THR A 18 23.01 26.19 -25.08
CA THR A 18 24.47 26.17 -24.94
C THR A 18 24.97 25.11 -23.98
N GLY A 19 24.11 24.61 -23.10
CA GLY A 19 24.52 23.58 -22.16
C GLY A 19 23.36 22.98 -21.38
N LEU A 20 23.65 21.80 -20.87
CA LEU A 20 22.81 21.08 -19.91
C LEU A 20 23.66 20.79 -18.68
N SER A 21 23.13 21.01 -17.50
CA SER A 21 23.79 20.65 -16.24
C SER A 21 22.88 19.73 -15.43
N LEU A 22 23.45 18.73 -14.78
CA LEU A 22 22.78 17.83 -13.85
C LEU A 22 23.42 17.98 -12.47
N PHE A 23 22.66 18.36 -11.45
CA PHE A 23 23.17 18.65 -10.11
C PHE A 23 24.34 19.66 -10.11
N ASP A 24 24.21 20.71 -10.92
CA ASP A 24 25.23 21.76 -11.14
C ASP A 24 26.51 21.29 -11.86
N GLU A 25 26.60 20.02 -12.26
CA GLU A 25 27.69 19.51 -13.10
C GLU A 25 27.30 19.56 -14.57
N ALA A 26 28.19 20.11 -15.42
CA ALA A 26 27.94 20.19 -16.85
C ALA A 26 27.88 18.80 -17.51
N VAL A 27 26.80 18.51 -18.23
CA VAL A 27 26.62 17.27 -18.96
C VAL A 27 27.41 17.33 -20.25
N LYS A 28 28.28 16.34 -20.47
CA LYS A 28 29.09 16.22 -21.69
C LYS A 28 28.45 15.25 -22.68
N VAL A 29 28.57 15.57 -23.96
CA VAL A 29 28.10 14.73 -25.06
C VAL A 29 28.76 13.35 -24.99
N GLY A 30 27.97 12.28 -25.11
CA GLY A 30 28.43 10.92 -25.07
C GLY A 30 28.82 10.37 -23.69
N GLN A 31 28.75 11.17 -22.64
CA GLN A 31 29.06 10.71 -21.29
C GLN A 31 27.83 10.10 -20.61
N SER A 32 28.06 8.99 -19.89
CA SER A 32 27.00 8.30 -19.15
C SER A 32 26.80 8.90 -17.77
N TYR A 33 25.54 9.17 -17.40
CA TYR A 33 25.11 9.65 -16.11
C TYR A 33 24.06 8.68 -15.55
N GLY A 34 24.40 8.00 -14.46
CA GLY A 34 23.51 6.99 -13.88
C GLY A 34 23.24 5.77 -14.77
N GLY A 35 24.20 5.43 -15.66
CA GLY A 35 24.10 4.27 -16.58
C GLY A 35 23.43 4.59 -17.92
N ARG A 36 23.05 5.85 -18.19
CA ARG A 36 22.44 6.28 -19.46
C ARG A 36 23.17 7.51 -20.01
N VAL A 37 23.32 7.60 -21.31
CA VAL A 37 23.80 8.80 -22.00
C VAL A 37 22.61 9.76 -22.15
N LEU A 38 22.74 10.97 -21.60
CA LEU A 38 21.68 11.99 -21.62
C LEU A 38 21.62 12.73 -22.96
N ILE A 39 22.79 13.02 -23.52
CA ILE A 39 22.93 13.70 -24.82
C ILE A 39 23.97 12.97 -25.69
N GLU A 40 23.56 12.56 -26.87
CA GLU A 40 24.44 11.89 -27.86
C GLU A 40 25.05 12.87 -28.86
N LYS A 41 24.44 14.01 -29.07
CA LYS A 41 24.80 15.07 -30.00
C LYS A 41 24.78 16.42 -29.29
N GLU A 42 25.05 17.50 -30.00
CA GLU A 42 24.87 18.85 -29.47
C GLU A 42 23.41 19.09 -29.12
N LEU A 43 23.19 19.86 -28.06
CA LEU A 43 21.86 20.04 -27.43
C LEU A 43 20.79 20.59 -28.39
N ASN A 44 21.26 21.39 -29.38
CA ASN A 44 20.36 21.94 -30.41
C ASN A 44 19.91 20.94 -31.48
N ASP A 45 20.61 19.79 -31.58
CA ASP A 45 20.30 18.70 -32.52
C ASP A 45 19.58 17.53 -31.84
N VAL A 46 19.33 17.66 -30.52
CA VAL A 46 18.61 16.65 -29.73
C VAL A 46 17.13 17.04 -29.63
N GLU A 47 16.25 16.18 -30.05
CA GLU A 47 14.80 16.42 -29.94
C GLU A 47 14.30 16.29 -28.51
N ASN A 48 14.79 15.26 -27.79
CA ASN A 48 14.36 14.96 -26.42
C ASN A 48 15.55 14.55 -25.56
N VAL A 49 15.59 15.06 -24.33
CA VAL A 49 16.49 14.63 -23.27
C VAL A 49 15.69 13.80 -22.27
N GLU A 50 16.16 12.59 -21.97
CA GLU A 50 15.47 11.68 -21.06
C GLU A 50 16.18 11.63 -19.70
N PHE A 51 15.47 12.00 -18.66
CA PHE A 51 15.91 11.94 -17.27
C PHE A 51 15.30 10.75 -16.55
N ASP A 52 16.08 10.13 -15.67
CA ASP A 52 15.56 9.16 -14.70
C ASP A 52 14.95 9.93 -13.50
N TYR A 53 14.03 9.30 -12.79
CA TYR A 53 13.37 9.87 -11.60
C TYR A 53 14.36 10.35 -10.52
N LYS A 54 15.60 9.83 -10.49
CA LYS A 54 16.67 10.27 -9.60
C LYS A 54 17.37 11.53 -10.05
N GLN A 55 17.27 11.88 -11.33
CA GLN A 55 17.92 13.04 -11.95
C GLN A 55 16.97 14.25 -11.89
N ASN A 56 16.60 14.62 -10.69
CA ASN A 56 15.51 15.53 -10.40
C ASN A 56 15.90 17.03 -10.34
N ILE A 57 17.19 17.35 -10.51
CA ILE A 57 17.68 18.75 -10.56
C ILE A 57 18.55 18.89 -11.80
N PHE A 58 18.08 19.64 -12.76
CA PHE A 58 18.82 19.93 -13.97
C PHE A 58 18.61 21.38 -14.43
N SER A 59 19.62 21.93 -15.12
CA SER A 59 19.59 23.30 -15.64
C SER A 59 19.86 23.27 -17.12
N VAL A 60 19.13 24.08 -17.87
CA VAL A 60 19.35 24.28 -19.30
C VAL A 60 19.84 25.70 -19.50
N SER A 61 21.02 25.83 -20.12
CA SER A 61 21.62 27.11 -20.46
C SER A 61 21.37 27.44 -21.92
N PHE A 62 21.22 28.70 -22.23
CA PHE A 62 20.94 29.20 -23.57
C PHE A 62 21.64 30.55 -23.80
N ALA A 63 21.87 30.85 -25.06
CA ALA A 63 22.43 32.13 -25.50
C ALA A 63 21.67 32.63 -26.73
N SER A 64 21.77 33.94 -26.95
CA SER A 64 21.24 34.57 -28.16
C SER A 64 22.37 34.92 -29.12
N ASP A 65 22.05 34.86 -30.42
CA ASP A 65 22.92 35.35 -31.48
C ASP A 65 23.02 36.89 -31.56
N ASN A 66 22.38 37.60 -30.65
CA ASN A 66 22.46 39.05 -30.58
C ASN A 66 23.72 39.51 -29.87
N TYR A 67 24.75 39.83 -30.64
CA TYR A 67 26.04 40.32 -30.14
C TYR A 67 26.03 41.82 -29.77
N ASN A 68 24.95 42.53 -30.05
CA ASN A 68 24.84 43.95 -29.73
C ASN A 68 24.26 44.12 -28.32
N LEU A 69 25.08 44.42 -27.34
CA LEU A 69 24.75 44.50 -25.91
C LEU A 69 24.20 43.20 -25.32
N PRO A 70 24.96 42.09 -25.33
CA PRO A 70 24.50 40.80 -24.85
C PRO A 70 24.04 40.84 -23.39
N GLU A 71 24.64 41.71 -22.55
CA GLU A 71 24.26 41.89 -21.15
C GLU A 71 22.84 42.46 -20.93
N LYS A 72 22.27 43.09 -21.98
CA LYS A 72 20.92 43.65 -21.96
C LYS A 72 19.90 42.73 -22.65
N THR A 73 20.35 41.58 -23.14
CA THR A 73 19.43 40.55 -23.68
C THR A 73 18.69 39.88 -22.54
N GLN A 74 17.39 39.83 -22.66
CA GLN A 74 16.52 39.18 -21.69
C GLN A 74 15.91 37.91 -22.32
N TYR A 75 15.56 36.94 -21.51
CA TYR A 75 14.98 35.70 -21.99
C TYR A 75 13.62 35.46 -21.37
N MET A 76 12.74 34.83 -22.18
CA MET A 76 11.48 34.32 -21.73
C MET A 76 11.46 32.82 -21.98
N TYR A 77 10.92 32.06 -21.03
CA TYR A 77 10.76 30.63 -21.18
C TYR A 77 9.35 30.17 -20.80
N LYS A 78 8.98 29.01 -21.32
CA LYS A 78 7.76 28.30 -21.00
C LYS A 78 8.06 26.81 -21.01
N LEU A 79 7.55 26.08 -20.02
CA LEU A 79 7.65 24.63 -19.96
C LEU A 79 6.26 24.04 -20.17
N GLU A 80 5.95 23.66 -21.42
CA GLU A 80 4.68 23.01 -21.74
C GLU A 80 4.58 21.67 -21.02
N GLY A 81 3.41 21.39 -20.43
CA GLY A 81 3.20 20.25 -19.56
C GLY A 81 3.35 20.57 -18.07
N PHE A 82 3.99 21.69 -17.73
CA PHE A 82 4.12 22.19 -16.36
C PHE A 82 3.39 23.52 -16.14
N ASN A 83 3.70 24.51 -16.99
CA ASN A 83 3.00 25.79 -17.01
C ASN A 83 2.72 26.19 -18.48
N ASN A 84 1.68 26.99 -18.68
CA ASN A 84 1.31 27.48 -20.02
C ASN A 84 1.70 28.93 -20.26
N ASP A 85 2.18 29.62 -19.24
CA ASP A 85 2.51 31.04 -19.31
C ASP A 85 3.98 31.25 -19.60
N TRP A 86 4.29 32.32 -20.34
CA TRP A 86 5.64 32.78 -20.58
C TRP A 86 6.18 33.50 -19.34
N LEU A 87 7.27 33.00 -18.81
CA LEU A 87 7.97 33.59 -17.67
C LEU A 87 9.21 34.32 -18.15
N THR A 88 9.37 35.56 -17.73
CA THR A 88 10.51 36.40 -18.11
C THR A 88 11.62 36.27 -17.04
N LEU A 89 12.83 35.97 -17.48
CA LEU A 89 13.99 35.86 -16.60
C LEU A 89 14.55 37.27 -16.29
N PRO A 90 15.16 37.43 -15.12
CA PRO A 90 15.94 38.67 -14.83
C PRO A 90 17.06 38.89 -15.84
N LEU A 91 17.47 40.15 -16.00
CA LEU A 91 18.62 40.51 -16.85
C LEU A 91 19.88 39.76 -16.38
N GLY A 92 20.69 39.29 -17.32
CA GLY A 92 21.91 38.52 -17.05
C GLY A 92 21.71 37.04 -16.68
N VAL A 93 20.47 36.58 -16.53
CA VAL A 93 20.17 35.17 -16.32
C VAL A 93 19.97 34.50 -17.68
N HIS A 94 20.78 33.51 -17.99
CA HIS A 94 20.79 32.80 -19.27
C HIS A 94 20.67 31.26 -19.08
N ASN A 95 20.13 30.85 -17.94
CA ASN A 95 19.81 29.47 -17.65
C ASN A 95 18.47 29.37 -16.88
N VAL A 96 17.85 28.21 -16.95
CA VAL A 96 16.68 27.87 -16.14
C VAL A 96 16.91 26.52 -15.46
N THR A 97 16.64 26.48 -14.17
CA THR A 97 16.78 25.26 -13.36
C THR A 97 15.41 24.69 -13.03
N PHE A 98 15.27 23.43 -13.27
CA PHE A 98 14.07 22.66 -12.91
C PHE A 98 14.40 21.69 -11.78
N THR A 99 13.50 21.65 -10.81
CA THR A 99 13.64 20.80 -9.65
C THR A 99 12.39 19.96 -9.47
N ASN A 100 12.55 18.65 -9.24
CA ASN A 100 11.45 17.75 -8.88
C ASN A 100 10.28 17.73 -9.88
N LEU A 101 10.57 17.75 -11.19
CA LEU A 101 9.51 17.55 -12.17
C LEU A 101 8.86 16.17 -12.01
N ALA A 102 7.53 16.12 -12.05
CA ALA A 102 6.80 14.86 -12.04
C ALA A 102 7.15 14.01 -13.28
N PRO A 103 7.05 12.68 -13.21
CA PRO A 103 7.20 11.84 -14.39
C PRO A 103 6.23 12.27 -15.50
N GLY A 104 6.77 12.49 -16.70
CA GLY A 104 5.97 13.00 -17.82
C GLY A 104 6.82 13.50 -18.98
N LYS A 105 6.14 14.05 -19.97
CA LYS A 105 6.76 14.68 -21.16
C LYS A 105 6.50 16.18 -21.12
N TYR A 106 7.56 16.94 -21.29
CA TYR A 106 7.55 18.40 -21.27
C TYR A 106 8.24 18.95 -22.50
N VAL A 107 7.93 20.18 -22.89
CA VAL A 107 8.64 20.89 -23.95
C VAL A 107 9.05 22.26 -23.42
N LEU A 108 10.36 22.44 -23.28
CA LEU A 108 10.94 23.74 -22.94
C LEU A 108 10.98 24.59 -24.21
N ARG A 109 10.38 25.79 -24.14
CA ARG A 109 10.46 26.81 -25.18
C ARG A 109 11.12 28.05 -24.63
N VAL A 110 12.08 28.60 -25.37
CA VAL A 110 12.81 29.81 -24.98
C VAL A 110 12.81 30.82 -26.12
N LYS A 111 12.61 32.08 -25.78
CA LYS A 111 12.71 33.26 -26.66
C LYS A 111 13.65 34.26 -26.06
N ALA A 112 14.31 35.05 -26.89
CA ALA A 112 15.09 36.18 -26.44
C ALA A 112 14.38 37.52 -26.75
N ILE A 113 14.65 38.49 -25.93
CA ILE A 113 14.24 39.89 -26.06
C ILE A 113 15.51 40.71 -26.19
N ASN A 114 15.64 41.53 -27.22
CA ASN A 114 16.80 42.41 -27.38
C ASN A 114 16.74 43.60 -26.42
N SER A 115 17.81 44.39 -26.39
CA SER A 115 17.95 45.60 -25.55
C SER A 115 16.85 46.65 -25.76
N ASP A 116 16.17 46.62 -26.91
CA ASP A 116 15.15 47.59 -27.29
C ASP A 116 13.71 47.02 -27.18
N GLY A 117 13.57 45.84 -26.55
CA GLY A 117 12.28 45.18 -26.25
C GLY A 117 11.67 44.37 -27.40
N TYR A 118 12.40 44.13 -28.50
CA TYR A 118 11.91 43.30 -29.59
C TYR A 118 12.09 41.81 -29.25
N VAL A 119 11.00 41.07 -29.32
CA VAL A 119 10.98 39.64 -29.04
C VAL A 119 11.35 38.83 -30.29
N GLY A 120 12.25 37.87 -30.16
CA GLY A 120 12.60 36.94 -31.21
C GLY A 120 11.39 36.12 -31.70
N ILE A 121 11.26 35.93 -33.03
CA ILE A 121 10.19 35.15 -33.63
C ILE A 121 10.47 33.64 -33.48
N LYS A 122 11.76 33.26 -33.65
CA LYS A 122 12.17 31.86 -33.58
C LYS A 122 12.33 31.42 -32.12
N GLU A 123 11.61 30.37 -31.75
CA GLU A 123 11.71 29.72 -30.45
C GLU A 123 12.76 28.63 -30.49
N ALA A 124 13.61 28.55 -29.47
CA ALA A 124 14.37 27.32 -29.22
C ALA A 124 13.49 26.33 -28.46
N THR A 125 13.45 25.09 -28.92
CA THR A 125 12.59 24.05 -28.33
C THR A 125 13.42 22.82 -27.94
N LEU A 126 13.20 22.30 -26.73
CA LEU A 126 13.85 21.09 -26.22
C LEU A 126 12.80 20.22 -25.52
N GLY A 127 12.65 18.99 -26.00
CA GLY A 127 11.82 18.01 -25.33
C GLY A 127 12.51 17.47 -24.07
N ILE A 128 11.76 17.36 -22.99
CA ILE A 128 12.22 16.84 -21.70
C ILE A 128 11.29 15.70 -21.31
N VAL A 129 11.85 14.51 -21.09
CA VAL A 129 11.11 13.33 -20.67
C VAL A 129 11.63 12.89 -19.32
N VAL A 130 10.76 12.86 -18.33
CA VAL A 130 11.09 12.36 -16.98
C VAL A 130 10.46 10.99 -16.82
N ASN A 131 11.29 9.95 -16.71
CA ASN A 131 10.85 8.58 -16.60
C ASN A 131 10.32 8.27 -15.18
N PRO A 132 9.20 7.55 -15.06
CA PRO A 132 8.68 7.14 -13.77
C PRO A 132 9.58 6.11 -13.10
N PRO A 133 9.61 6.07 -11.74
CA PRO A 133 10.31 5.03 -11.02
C PRO A 133 9.68 3.65 -11.28
N PHE A 134 10.49 2.58 -11.14
CA PHE A 134 10.07 1.21 -11.45
C PHE A 134 8.82 0.74 -10.66
N TRP A 135 8.61 1.25 -9.43
CA TRP A 135 7.43 0.92 -8.61
C TRP A 135 6.12 1.58 -9.08
N MET A 136 6.19 2.55 -10.00
CA MET A 136 5.03 3.14 -10.69
C MET A 136 4.77 2.50 -12.06
N SER A 137 5.46 1.41 -12.38
CA SER A 137 5.24 0.68 -13.62
C SER A 137 3.97 -0.17 -13.55
N TRP A 138 3.32 -0.44 -14.69
CA TRP A 138 2.09 -1.22 -14.77
C TRP A 138 2.19 -2.61 -14.11
N TRP A 139 3.34 -3.27 -14.25
CA TRP A 139 3.59 -4.58 -13.62
C TRP A 139 3.73 -4.49 -12.09
N ALA A 140 4.22 -3.36 -11.56
CA ALA A 140 4.28 -3.14 -10.12
C ALA A 140 2.86 -3.05 -9.49
N TYR A 141 1.93 -2.38 -10.17
CA TYR A 141 0.52 -2.37 -9.75
C TYR A 141 -0.12 -3.75 -9.79
N LEU A 142 0.25 -4.60 -10.78
CA LEU A 142 -0.17 -6.00 -10.84
C LEU A 142 0.33 -6.80 -9.64
N LEU A 143 1.59 -6.61 -9.24
CA LEU A 143 2.17 -7.22 -8.04
C LEU A 143 1.46 -6.77 -6.77
N TYR A 144 1.15 -5.47 -6.66
CA TYR A 144 0.42 -4.94 -5.50
C TYR A 144 -0.99 -5.52 -5.42
N ALA A 145 -1.69 -5.62 -6.54
CA ALA A 145 -3.01 -6.25 -6.60
C ALA A 145 -2.96 -7.74 -6.21
N ALA A 146 -1.99 -8.48 -6.74
CA ALA A 146 -1.79 -9.90 -6.37
C ALA A 146 -1.47 -10.06 -4.88
N GLY A 147 -0.59 -9.21 -4.34
CA GLY A 147 -0.28 -9.19 -2.89
C GLY A 147 -1.51 -8.93 -2.03
N LEU A 148 -2.36 -7.96 -2.43
CA LEU A 148 -3.61 -7.68 -1.74
C LEU A 148 -4.55 -8.90 -1.73
N VAL A 149 -4.71 -9.57 -2.88
CA VAL A 149 -5.54 -10.78 -2.99
C VAL A 149 -5.01 -11.89 -2.07
N VAL A 150 -3.70 -12.10 -2.01
CA VAL A 150 -3.09 -13.10 -1.10
C VAL A 150 -3.38 -12.75 0.36
N VAL A 151 -3.22 -11.50 0.76
CA VAL A 151 -3.51 -11.04 2.13
C VAL A 151 -4.97 -11.28 2.49
N LEU A 152 -5.91 -10.93 1.62
CA LEU A 152 -7.34 -11.16 1.82
C LEU A 152 -7.67 -12.65 1.92
N PHE A 153 -7.06 -13.47 1.06
CA PHE A 153 -7.23 -14.93 1.11
C PHE A 153 -6.74 -15.51 2.44
N LEU A 154 -5.55 -15.12 2.90
CA LEU A 154 -4.99 -15.56 4.18
C LEU A 154 -5.85 -15.10 5.37
N ALA A 155 -6.34 -13.86 5.34
CA ALA A 155 -7.24 -13.34 6.36
C ALA A 155 -8.52 -14.15 6.43
N ARG A 156 -9.17 -14.43 5.27
CA ARG A 156 -10.37 -15.25 5.19
C ARG A 156 -10.12 -16.70 5.64
N TYR A 157 -9.01 -17.29 5.24
CA TYR A 157 -8.62 -18.63 5.68
C TYR A 157 -8.49 -18.71 7.21
N ARG A 158 -7.83 -17.72 7.83
CA ARG A 158 -7.68 -17.64 9.30
C ARG A 158 -9.03 -17.45 10.01
N MET A 159 -9.92 -16.62 9.45
CA MET A 159 -11.27 -16.44 10.01
C MET A 159 -12.06 -17.74 9.97
N LEU A 160 -12.11 -18.43 8.84
CA LEU A 160 -12.83 -19.71 8.70
C LEU A 160 -12.27 -20.80 9.62
N LYS A 161 -10.94 -20.82 9.81
CA LYS A 161 -10.31 -21.76 10.74
C LYS A 161 -10.76 -21.50 12.19
N ARG A 162 -10.78 -20.24 12.62
CA ARG A 162 -11.24 -19.84 13.97
C ARG A 162 -12.72 -20.16 14.20
N GLU A 163 -13.58 -19.97 13.20
CA GLU A 163 -15.00 -20.34 13.29
C GLU A 163 -15.19 -21.84 13.45
N ARG A 164 -14.44 -22.66 12.71
CA ARG A 164 -14.50 -24.14 12.84
C ARG A 164 -14.04 -24.60 14.23
N GLU A 165 -12.96 -24.01 14.77
CA GLU A 165 -12.47 -24.33 16.10
C GLU A 165 -13.51 -23.97 17.18
N LYS A 166 -14.15 -22.80 17.09
CA LYS A 166 -15.24 -22.40 18.00
C LYS A 166 -16.43 -23.36 17.93
N PHE A 167 -16.85 -23.73 16.72
CA PHE A 167 -17.98 -24.65 16.54
C PHE A 167 -17.66 -26.03 17.11
N HIS A 168 -16.44 -26.52 16.95
CA HIS A 168 -16.02 -27.81 17.52
C HIS A 168 -16.02 -27.78 19.06
N LEU A 169 -15.54 -26.69 19.67
CA LEU A 169 -15.57 -26.51 21.13
C LEU A 169 -17.01 -26.49 21.65
N GLN A 170 -17.93 -25.78 21.00
CA GLN A 170 -19.35 -25.77 21.37
C GLN A 170 -20.00 -27.15 21.28
N GLN A 171 -19.64 -27.97 20.28
CA GLN A 171 -20.14 -29.33 20.20
C GLN A 171 -19.69 -30.20 21.38
N ILE A 172 -18.40 -30.14 21.74
CA ILE A 172 -17.85 -30.85 22.88
C ILE A 172 -18.54 -30.41 24.19
N GLU A 173 -18.69 -29.09 24.40
CA GLU A 173 -19.40 -28.56 25.60
C GLU A 173 -20.84 -29.08 25.69
N ASN A 174 -21.57 -29.09 24.56
CA ASN A 174 -22.94 -29.63 24.50
C ASN A 174 -23.01 -31.17 24.77
N GLU A 175 -22.04 -31.94 24.30
CA GLU A 175 -21.96 -33.38 24.57
C GLU A 175 -21.66 -33.65 26.06
N VAL A 176 -20.73 -32.87 26.67
CA VAL A 176 -20.41 -32.97 28.09
C VAL A 176 -21.65 -32.66 28.93
N ALA A 177 -22.35 -31.56 28.64
CA ALA A 177 -23.56 -31.17 29.35
C ALA A 177 -24.65 -32.24 29.25
N LYS A 178 -24.89 -32.83 28.06
CA LYS A 178 -25.82 -33.93 27.88
C LYS A 178 -25.45 -35.18 28.72
N ASN A 179 -24.17 -35.53 28.72
CA ASN A 179 -23.69 -36.69 29.50
C ASN A 179 -23.84 -36.46 31.00
N GLU A 180 -23.62 -35.26 31.50
CA GLU A 180 -23.88 -34.89 32.90
C GLU A 180 -25.36 -35.00 33.25
N GLU A 181 -26.26 -34.51 32.38
CA GLU A 181 -27.71 -34.62 32.56
C GLU A 181 -28.15 -36.09 32.63
N ILE A 182 -27.68 -36.92 31.73
CA ILE A 182 -27.96 -38.36 31.72
C ILE A 182 -27.44 -39.03 33.00
N ASN A 183 -26.25 -38.71 33.45
CA ASN A 183 -25.69 -39.23 34.68
C ASN A 183 -26.52 -38.80 35.90
N ASN A 184 -26.89 -37.54 35.97
CA ASN A 184 -27.77 -37.02 37.05
C ASN A 184 -29.14 -37.70 37.04
N MET A 185 -29.75 -37.95 35.88
CA MET A 185 -30.99 -38.73 35.77
C MET A 185 -30.80 -40.16 36.26
N LYS A 186 -29.71 -40.84 35.89
CA LYS A 186 -29.40 -42.20 36.38
C LYS A 186 -29.26 -42.22 37.91
N PHE A 187 -28.53 -41.27 38.47
CA PHE A 187 -28.38 -41.18 39.93
C PHE A 187 -29.72 -40.99 40.63
N ARG A 188 -30.56 -40.07 40.18
CA ARG A 188 -31.90 -39.85 40.72
C ARG A 188 -32.78 -41.08 40.62
N PHE A 189 -32.74 -41.79 39.46
CA PHE A 189 -33.47 -43.02 39.27
C PHE A 189 -33.05 -44.11 40.26
N PHE A 190 -31.74 -44.37 40.40
CA PHE A 190 -31.27 -45.38 41.37
C PHE A 190 -31.58 -45.00 42.83
N THR A 191 -31.46 -43.73 43.17
CA THR A 191 -31.81 -43.27 44.52
C THR A 191 -33.29 -43.48 44.80
N ASN A 192 -34.17 -43.09 43.87
CA ASN A 192 -35.62 -43.27 44.03
C ASN A 192 -36.03 -44.76 44.09
N VAL A 193 -35.52 -45.57 43.18
CA VAL A 193 -35.76 -47.03 43.16
C VAL A 193 -35.29 -47.65 44.47
N SER A 194 -34.09 -47.27 44.97
CA SER A 194 -33.59 -47.80 46.23
C SER A 194 -34.49 -47.45 47.42
N HIS A 195 -35.03 -46.20 47.45
CA HIS A 195 -35.98 -45.80 48.48
C HIS A 195 -37.33 -46.53 48.36
N GLU A 196 -37.85 -46.63 47.13
CA GLU A 196 -39.14 -47.31 46.90
C GLU A 196 -39.05 -48.84 47.13
N LEU A 197 -37.93 -49.47 46.91
CA LEU A 197 -37.71 -50.88 47.25
C LEU A 197 -37.46 -51.13 48.73
N ARG A 198 -36.81 -50.19 49.43
CA ARG A 198 -36.52 -50.34 50.87
C ARG A 198 -37.79 -50.43 51.68
N THR A 199 -38.80 -49.63 51.37
CA THR A 199 -40.07 -49.59 52.10
C THR A 199 -40.80 -50.96 52.08
N PRO A 200 -41.11 -51.59 50.93
CA PRO A 200 -41.77 -52.87 50.91
C PRO A 200 -40.88 -54.00 51.49
N LEU A 201 -39.55 -53.90 51.27
CA LEU A 201 -38.64 -54.86 51.84
C LEU A 201 -38.63 -54.85 53.37
N THR A 202 -38.59 -53.59 53.94
CA THR A 202 -38.69 -53.42 55.42
C THR A 202 -40.03 -53.95 55.98
N LEU A 203 -41.14 -53.74 55.22
CA LEU A 203 -42.45 -54.26 55.58
C LEU A 203 -42.53 -55.78 55.59
N ILE A 204 -41.69 -56.48 54.83
CA ILE A 204 -41.58 -57.92 54.76
C ILE A 204 -40.59 -58.44 55.81
N ILE A 205 -39.41 -57.84 55.89
CA ILE A 205 -38.33 -58.27 56.76
C ILE A 205 -38.69 -58.10 58.25
N SER A 206 -39.31 -56.96 58.64
CA SER A 206 -39.63 -56.64 60.03
C SER A 206 -40.62 -57.69 60.64
N PRO A 207 -41.70 -58.07 60.00
CA PRO A 207 -42.53 -59.18 60.52
C PRO A 207 -41.84 -60.50 60.56
N LEU A 208 -41.00 -60.81 59.52
CA LEU A 208 -40.19 -62.04 59.51
C LEU A 208 -39.23 -62.16 60.69
N GLU A 209 -38.56 -61.05 61.03
CA GLU A 209 -37.67 -60.98 62.19
C GLU A 209 -38.45 -61.16 63.50
N GLY A 210 -39.66 -60.57 63.59
CA GLY A 210 -40.56 -60.81 64.70
C GLY A 210 -40.95 -62.24 64.89
N MET A 211 -41.38 -62.90 63.83
CA MET A 211 -41.73 -64.33 63.79
C MET A 211 -40.56 -65.23 64.14
N LEU A 212 -39.35 -64.93 63.68
CA LEU A 212 -38.14 -65.70 63.98
C LEU A 212 -37.76 -65.63 65.47
N LYS A 213 -38.06 -64.50 66.16
CA LYS A 213 -37.83 -64.34 67.62
C LYS A 213 -38.84 -65.06 68.50
N GLU A 214 -40.08 -65.24 68.00
CA GLU A 214 -41.17 -65.83 68.75
C GLU A 214 -41.34 -67.33 68.50
N THR A 215 -40.71 -67.88 67.48
CA THR A 215 -40.93 -69.28 67.10
C THR A 215 -40.02 -70.22 67.87
N THR A 216 -40.63 -71.13 68.67
CA THR A 216 -39.94 -72.18 69.45
C THR A 216 -39.80 -73.49 68.67
N ASP A 217 -40.39 -73.57 67.48
CA ASP A 217 -40.39 -74.80 66.64
C ASP A 217 -39.17 -74.74 65.68
N GLU A 218 -38.29 -75.75 65.78
CA GLU A 218 -37.03 -75.81 65.04
C GLU A 218 -37.22 -75.89 63.50
N LEU A 219 -38.34 -76.55 63.03
CA LEU A 219 -38.65 -76.67 61.62
C LEU A 219 -39.16 -75.37 61.00
N GLN A 220 -39.97 -74.57 61.76
CA GLN A 220 -40.47 -73.30 61.35
C GLN A 220 -39.36 -72.24 61.35
N SER A 221 -38.49 -72.28 62.33
CA SER A 221 -37.29 -71.40 62.42
C SER A 221 -36.38 -71.59 61.24
N THR A 222 -36.13 -72.79 60.79
CA THR A 222 -35.27 -73.08 59.60
C THR A 222 -35.89 -72.51 58.31
N ARG A 223 -37.21 -72.60 58.13
CA ARG A 223 -37.93 -72.05 56.96
C ARG A 223 -37.92 -70.51 56.98
N LEU A 224 -38.13 -69.90 58.08
CA LEU A 224 -38.13 -68.45 58.23
C LEU A 224 -36.68 -67.88 57.99
N GLN A 225 -35.63 -68.59 58.48
CA GLN A 225 -34.21 -68.20 58.19
C GLN A 225 -33.89 -68.28 56.70
N LEU A 226 -34.42 -69.27 55.98
CA LEU A 226 -34.23 -69.35 54.51
C LEU A 226 -34.93 -68.22 53.78
N MET A 227 -36.12 -67.75 54.25
CA MET A 227 -36.81 -66.59 53.63
C MET A 227 -36.14 -65.27 53.95
N TYR A 228 -35.52 -65.14 55.12
CA TYR A 228 -34.78 -63.93 55.50
C TYR A 228 -33.42 -63.75 54.76
N ARG A 229 -32.81 -64.92 54.40
CA ARG A 229 -31.48 -64.95 53.76
C ARG A 229 -31.51 -64.77 52.25
N ASN A 230 -32.61 -65.01 51.58
CA ASN A 230 -32.80 -64.83 50.15
C ASN A 230 -33.39 -63.46 49.83
#